data_d19ef8abcb8508d0bdccc69f66b22d52
#
_entry.id   d19ef8abcb8508d0bdccc69f66b22d52
#
_cell.length_a   1.000
_cell.length_b   1.000
_cell.length_c   1.000
_cell.angle_alpha   90.00
_cell.angle_beta   90.00
_cell.angle_gamma   90.00
#
_symmetry.space_group_name_H-M   'P 1'
#
loop_
_entity.id
_entity.type
_entity.pdbx_description
1 polymer ?
#
loop_
_entity_poly.entity_id
_entity_poly.type
_entity_poly.pdbx_seq_one_letter_code
_entity_poly.pdbx_strand_id
1 'polypeptide(L)'
;KAAVAKLPRLTRAGVDYAVSEMESQGYEFEKREAGTAQKYAMSIRNIIDIYHHRNVPKYRDRYKEAFTLFIGNLKGGVSKTVSTVSLAHGLRTHPHLICEDLRILVIDLDPQSSAT
;
A
#
# COMPACT_ATOMS: atom_id res chain seq x y z
N LYS A 1 -14.54 1.67 7.44
CA LYS A 1 -13.88 2.72 8.24
C LYS A 1 -13.20 2.17 9.51
N ALA A 2 -13.88 1.33 10.31
CA ALA A 2 -13.33 0.83 11.57
C ALA A 2 -12.01 0.06 11.42
N ALA A 3 -11.88 -0.78 10.39
CA ALA A 3 -10.63 -1.51 10.11
C ALA A 3 -9.50 -0.57 9.69
N VAL A 4 -9.80 0.45 8.90
CA VAL A 4 -8.83 1.46 8.46
C VAL A 4 -8.32 2.28 9.63
N ALA A 5 -9.18 2.59 10.60
CA ALA A 5 -8.80 3.33 11.81
C ALA A 5 -7.82 2.58 12.73
N LYS A 6 -7.63 1.27 12.51
CA LYS A 6 -6.63 0.46 13.23
C LYS A 6 -5.26 0.47 12.58
N LEU A 7 -5.14 1.04 11.40
CA LEU A 7 -3.85 1.14 10.70
C LEU A 7 -2.93 2.16 11.39
N PRO A 8 -1.60 2.02 11.24
CA PRO A 8 -0.65 2.92 11.85
C PRO A 8 -0.92 4.40 11.52
N ARG A 9 -0.71 5.26 12.48
CA ARG A 9 -0.84 6.73 12.35
C ARG A 9 -2.24 7.23 11.99
N LEU A 10 -3.26 6.39 12.10
CA LEU A 10 -4.66 6.77 11.92
C LEU A 10 -5.43 6.60 13.23
N THR A 11 -6.43 7.45 13.41
CA THR A 11 -7.42 7.36 14.49
C THR A 11 -8.80 7.33 13.89
N ARG A 12 -9.79 6.80 14.63
CA ARG A 12 -11.16 6.73 14.13
C ARG A 12 -11.71 8.10 13.77
N ALA A 13 -11.57 9.06 14.67
CA ALA A 13 -12.02 10.42 14.43
C ALA A 13 -11.32 11.06 13.23
N GLY A 14 -10.01 10.84 13.09
CA GLY A 14 -9.23 11.32 11.96
C GLY A 14 -9.65 10.71 10.62
N VAL A 15 -9.97 9.41 10.59
CA VAL A 15 -10.48 8.74 9.39
C VAL A 15 -11.88 9.24 9.05
N ASP A 16 -12.78 9.35 10.02
CA ASP A 16 -14.14 9.83 9.78
C ASP A 16 -14.14 11.27 9.27
N TYR A 17 -13.30 12.12 9.82
CA TYR A 17 -13.13 13.51 9.36
C TYR A 17 -12.58 13.54 7.91
N ALA A 18 -11.50 12.83 7.66
CA ALA A 18 -10.87 12.79 6.34
C ALA A 18 -11.85 12.26 5.26
N VAL A 19 -12.59 11.19 5.56
CA VAL A 19 -13.58 10.64 4.64
C VAL A 19 -14.68 11.66 4.34
N SER A 20 -15.21 12.31 5.35
CA SER A 20 -16.26 13.33 5.17
C SER A 20 -15.77 14.51 4.34
N GLU A 21 -14.56 14.98 4.60
CA GLU A 21 -13.97 16.10 3.88
C GLU A 21 -13.66 15.72 2.41
N MET A 22 -13.07 14.55 2.18
CA MET A 22 -12.80 14.07 0.84
C MET A 22 -14.08 13.85 0.02
N GLU A 23 -15.13 13.28 0.62
CA GLU A 23 -16.43 13.13 -0.04
C GLU A 23 -17.07 14.48 -0.36
N SER A 24 -16.93 15.49 0.48
CA SER A 24 -17.41 16.84 0.20
C SER A 24 -16.70 17.51 -0.97
N GLN A 25 -15.46 17.07 -1.25
CA GLN A 25 -14.66 17.51 -2.40
C GLN A 25 -14.91 16.67 -3.66
N GLY A 26 -15.85 15.74 -3.63
CA GLY A 26 -16.22 14.89 -4.77
C GLY A 26 -15.43 13.58 -4.88
N TYR A 27 -14.67 13.19 -3.87
CA TYR A 27 -13.95 11.92 -3.86
C TYR A 27 -14.92 10.76 -3.61
N GLU A 28 -14.80 9.70 -4.40
CA GLU A 28 -15.63 8.50 -4.29
C GLU A 28 -14.85 7.36 -3.62
N PHE A 29 -15.36 6.89 -2.49
CA PHE A 29 -14.85 5.68 -1.84
C PHE A 29 -15.61 4.45 -2.35
N GLU A 30 -14.89 3.34 -2.50
CA GLU A 30 -15.52 2.08 -2.84
C GLU A 30 -16.44 1.62 -1.71
N LYS A 31 -17.64 1.22 -2.07
CA LYS A 31 -18.69 0.74 -1.17
C LYS A 31 -19.22 -0.60 -1.68
N ARG A 32 -19.69 -1.43 -0.76
CA ARG A 32 -20.41 -2.65 -1.08
C ARG A 32 -21.80 -2.62 -0.47
N GLU A 33 -22.72 -3.27 -1.12
CA GLU A 33 -24.05 -3.50 -0.56
C GLU A 33 -23.97 -4.50 0.60
N ALA A 34 -24.66 -4.19 1.69
CA ALA A 34 -24.80 -5.06 2.86
C ALA A 34 -26.24 -4.94 3.37
N GLY A 35 -27.11 -5.76 2.80
CA GLY A 35 -28.55 -5.66 3.05
C GLY A 35 -29.13 -4.38 2.46
N THR A 36 -29.85 -3.59 3.26
CA THR A 36 -30.43 -2.31 2.86
C THR A 36 -29.50 -1.12 2.97
N ALA A 37 -28.25 -1.33 3.48
CA ALA A 37 -27.28 -0.27 3.71
C ALA A 37 -26.01 -0.45 2.88
N GLN A 38 -25.48 0.66 2.36
CA GLN A 38 -24.15 0.66 1.75
C GLN A 38 -23.07 0.78 2.83
N LYS A 39 -22.07 -0.12 2.78
CA LYS A 39 -20.92 -0.08 3.67
C LYS A 39 -19.64 0.22 2.89
N TYR A 40 -18.76 0.99 3.48
CA TYR A 40 -17.44 1.26 2.90
C TYR A 40 -16.64 -0.04 2.74
N ALA A 41 -16.16 -0.28 1.52
CA ALA A 41 -15.25 -1.37 1.16
C ALA A 41 -13.99 -0.75 0.54
N MET A 42 -13.27 0.02 1.36
CA MET A 42 -12.14 0.82 0.90
C MET A 42 -11.03 -0.05 0.31
N SER A 43 -10.64 0.26 -0.91
CA SER A 43 -9.47 -0.34 -1.57
C SER A 43 -8.18 0.20 -0.95
N ILE A 44 -7.06 -0.45 -1.30
CA ILE A 44 -5.72 0.02 -0.92
C ILE A 44 -5.49 1.46 -1.39
N ARG A 45 -5.98 1.80 -2.59
CA ARG A 45 -5.89 3.16 -3.12
C ARG A 45 -6.65 4.16 -2.26
N ASN A 46 -7.87 3.84 -1.86
CA ASN A 46 -8.63 4.70 -0.95
C ASN A 46 -7.89 4.95 0.36
N ILE A 47 -7.26 3.92 0.91
CA ILE A 47 -6.49 4.02 2.15
C ILE A 47 -5.25 4.92 1.97
N ILE A 48 -4.52 4.74 0.88
CA ILE A 48 -3.36 5.58 0.54
C ILE A 48 -3.79 7.05 0.37
N ASP A 49 -4.91 7.29 -0.28
CA ASP A 49 -5.43 8.64 -0.48
C ASP A 49 -5.85 9.29 0.85
N ILE A 50 -6.38 8.53 1.82
CA ILE A 50 -6.63 9.01 3.18
C ILE A 50 -5.32 9.43 3.86
N TYR A 51 -4.27 8.62 3.78
CA TYR A 51 -2.96 8.97 4.32
C TYR A 51 -2.41 10.24 3.67
N HIS A 52 -2.57 10.37 2.36
CA HIS A 52 -2.14 11.55 1.63
C HIS A 52 -2.92 12.79 2.06
N HIS A 53 -4.24 12.69 2.18
CA HIS A 53 -5.10 13.78 2.65
C HIS A 53 -4.75 14.23 4.09
N ARG A 54 -4.36 13.29 4.94
CA ARG A 54 -3.92 13.54 6.31
C ARG A 54 -2.49 14.05 6.42
N ASN A 55 -1.79 14.23 5.31
CA ASN A 55 -0.38 14.66 5.26
C ASN A 55 0.57 13.79 6.11
N VAL A 56 0.31 12.50 6.19
CA VAL A 56 1.21 11.55 6.87
C VAL A 56 2.50 11.43 6.07
N PRO A 57 3.67 11.68 6.67
CA PRO A 57 4.95 11.59 5.97
C PRO A 57 5.19 10.18 5.44
N LYS A 58 5.62 10.09 4.19
CA LYS A 58 5.98 8.84 3.52
C LYS A 58 7.48 8.58 3.60
N TYR A 59 7.91 7.37 3.27
CA TYR A 59 9.33 7.05 3.20
C TYR A 59 10.12 8.05 2.33
N ARG A 60 9.63 8.35 1.14
CA ARG A 60 10.27 9.28 0.19
C ARG A 60 10.32 10.74 0.66
N ASP A 61 9.49 11.11 1.63
CA ASP A 61 9.52 12.46 2.23
C ASP A 61 10.63 12.58 3.27
N ARG A 62 11.00 11.46 3.90
CA ARG A 62 12.03 11.37 4.95
C ARG A 62 13.41 11.01 4.39
N TYR A 63 13.44 10.19 3.35
CA TYR A 63 14.68 9.68 2.76
C TYR A 63 14.71 9.99 1.27
N LYS A 64 15.79 10.63 0.83
CA LYS A 64 15.98 11.03 -0.57
C LYS A 64 16.55 9.90 -1.42
N GLU A 65 17.24 8.96 -0.78
CA GLU A 65 17.90 7.87 -1.47
C GLU A 65 17.03 6.61 -1.50
N ALA A 66 17.11 5.89 -2.61
CA ALA A 66 16.43 4.61 -2.73
C ALA A 66 17.18 3.54 -1.94
N PHE A 67 16.43 2.67 -1.27
CA PHE A 67 16.98 1.45 -0.71
C PHE A 67 17.04 0.38 -1.79
N THR A 68 18.22 -0.20 -1.99
CA THR A 68 18.42 -1.26 -2.97
C THR A 68 18.65 -2.59 -2.28
N LEU A 69 17.87 -3.59 -2.65
CA LEU A 69 18.01 -4.96 -2.16
C LEU A 69 18.32 -5.90 -3.31
N PHE A 70 19.40 -6.65 -3.18
CA PHE A 70 19.78 -7.68 -4.13
C PHE A 70 19.35 -9.07 -3.61
N ILE A 71 18.61 -9.79 -4.41
CA ILE A 71 18.23 -11.18 -4.16
C ILE A 71 18.92 -12.06 -5.18
N GLY A 72 19.95 -12.75 -4.75
CA GLY A 72 20.79 -13.58 -5.61
C GLY A 72 20.98 -14.98 -5.07
N ASN A 73 21.29 -15.91 -5.97
CA ASN A 73 21.72 -17.26 -5.64
C ASN A 73 22.62 -17.80 -6.74
N LEU A 74 23.65 -18.52 -6.36
CA LEU A 74 24.57 -19.20 -7.29
C LEU A 74 23.96 -20.45 -7.91
N LYS A 75 22.91 -20.99 -7.31
CA LYS A 75 22.22 -22.20 -7.75
C LYS A 75 20.91 -21.83 -8.45
N GLY A 76 20.71 -22.29 -9.68
CA GLY A 76 19.44 -22.10 -10.38
C GLY A 76 18.28 -22.88 -9.72
N GLY A 77 17.04 -22.53 -10.04
CA GLY A 77 15.83 -23.24 -9.64
C GLY A 77 15.39 -23.07 -8.18
N VAL A 78 15.95 -22.15 -7.44
CA VAL A 78 15.51 -21.84 -6.07
C VAL A 78 14.71 -20.56 -6.03
N SER A 79 13.71 -20.51 -5.25
CA SER A 79 12.70 -19.49 -4.93
C SER A 79 13.07 -18.00 -5.05
N LYS A 80 14.05 -17.60 -5.86
CA LYS A 80 14.47 -16.19 -6.05
C LYS A 80 13.32 -15.33 -6.53
N THR A 81 12.69 -15.77 -7.62
CA THR A 81 11.56 -15.03 -8.23
C THR A 81 10.40 -14.94 -7.28
N VAL A 82 10.01 -16.05 -6.65
CA VAL A 82 8.91 -16.08 -5.67
C VAL A 82 9.24 -15.18 -4.49
N SER A 83 10.43 -15.24 -3.94
CA SER A 83 10.85 -14.40 -2.82
C SER A 83 10.86 -12.92 -3.19
N THR A 84 11.36 -12.58 -4.37
CA THR A 84 11.40 -11.20 -4.87
C THR A 84 10.02 -10.63 -5.06
N VAL A 85 9.13 -11.36 -5.74
CA VAL A 85 7.76 -10.92 -6.01
C VAL A 85 6.95 -10.83 -4.72
N SER A 86 7.07 -11.81 -3.84
CA SER A 86 6.38 -11.81 -2.54
C SER A 86 6.83 -10.66 -1.66
N LEU A 87 8.13 -10.37 -1.62
CA LEU A 87 8.67 -9.23 -0.86
C LEU A 87 8.19 -7.90 -1.44
N ALA A 88 8.24 -7.73 -2.75
CA ALA A 88 7.76 -6.52 -3.42
C ALA A 88 6.27 -6.28 -3.14
N HIS A 89 5.45 -7.32 -3.24
CA HIS A 89 4.03 -7.27 -2.93
C HIS A 89 3.80 -6.94 -1.45
N GLY A 90 4.48 -7.62 -0.54
CA GLY A 90 4.37 -7.39 0.90
C GLY A 90 4.77 -5.98 1.31
N LEU A 91 5.86 -5.44 0.78
CA LEU A 91 6.29 -4.07 1.04
C LEU A 91 5.23 -3.04 0.59
N ARG A 92 4.51 -3.33 -0.47
CA ARG A 92 3.47 -2.44 -1.00
C ARG A 92 2.15 -2.54 -0.24
N THR A 93 1.77 -3.72 0.22
CA THR A 93 0.42 -4.02 0.70
C THR A 93 0.32 -4.32 2.19
N HIS A 94 1.45 -4.54 2.87
CA HIS A 94 1.43 -4.86 4.30
C HIS A 94 0.79 -3.73 5.12
N PRO A 95 -0.16 -4.03 6.03
CA PRO A 95 -0.88 -3.02 6.78
C PRO A 95 0.00 -2.01 7.52
N HIS A 96 1.14 -2.43 8.05
CA HIS A 96 2.08 -1.53 8.74
C HIS A 96 2.93 -0.66 7.80
N LEU A 97 3.01 -1.01 6.52
CA LEU A 97 3.84 -0.31 5.53
C LEU A 97 3.02 0.49 4.52
N ILE A 98 1.71 0.28 4.47
CA ILE A 98 0.85 0.95 3.51
C ILE A 98 0.88 2.50 3.64
N CYS A 99 1.11 2.99 4.85
CA CYS A 99 1.27 4.42 5.10
C CYS A 99 2.53 5.02 4.48
N GLU A 100 3.53 4.21 4.18
CA GLU A 100 4.78 4.64 3.56
C GLU A 100 4.64 4.83 2.04
N ASP A 101 3.57 4.31 1.43
CA ASP A 101 3.30 4.38 -0.01
C ASP A 101 4.56 4.11 -0.83
N LEU A 102 5.22 2.99 -0.56
CA LEU A 102 6.49 2.62 -1.17
C LEU A 102 6.32 2.44 -2.68
N ARG A 103 7.23 3.04 -3.43
CA ARG A 103 7.38 2.79 -4.86
C ARG A 103 8.43 1.72 -5.05
N ILE A 104 8.04 0.60 -5.63
CA ILE A 104 8.89 -0.59 -5.74
C ILE A 104 9.16 -0.87 -7.21
N LEU A 105 10.45 -0.95 -7.55
CA LEU A 105 10.92 -1.38 -8.85
C LEU A 105 11.60 -2.73 -8.68
N VAL A 106 11.16 -3.71 -9.44
CA VAL A 106 11.81 -5.01 -9.56
C VAL A 106 12.58 -5.03 -10.88
N ILE A 107 13.88 -5.27 -10.79
CA ILE A 107 14.75 -5.44 -11.95
C ILE A 107 15.16 -6.91 -12.01
N ASP A 108 14.71 -7.59 -13.05
CA ASP A 108 15.05 -8.98 -13.29
C ASP A 108 16.28 -9.06 -14.21
N LEU A 109 17.38 -9.51 -13.64
CA LEU A 109 18.65 -9.71 -14.36
C LEU A 109 18.81 -11.15 -14.87
N ASP A 110 17.81 -12.01 -14.65
CA ASP A 110 17.82 -13.37 -15.16
C ASP A 110 17.55 -13.36 -16.67
N PRO A 111 18.42 -13.99 -17.48
CA PRO A 111 18.19 -14.11 -18.93
C PRO A 111 16.85 -14.76 -19.31
N GLN A 112 16.27 -15.54 -18.42
CA GLN A 112 14.96 -16.19 -18.61
C GLN A 112 13.77 -15.33 -18.23
N SER A 113 13.99 -14.15 -17.67
CA SER A 113 12.94 -13.18 -17.31
C SER A 113 11.79 -13.78 -16.47
N SER A 114 12.13 -14.56 -15.45
CA SER A 114 11.17 -15.34 -14.66
C SER A 114 10.21 -14.48 -13.82
N ALA A 115 10.53 -13.21 -13.59
CA ALA A 115 9.72 -12.29 -12.79
C ALA A 115 8.73 -11.45 -13.62
N THR A 116 8.75 -11.57 -14.91
CA THR A 116 7.83 -10.85 -15.82
C THR A 116 6.47 -11.54 -16.05
#